data_a67182dbda9903fd022d8930c03020fb
#
_entry.id   a67182dbda9903fd022d8930c03020fb
#
_cell.length_a   1.000
_cell.length_b   1.000
_cell.length_c   1.000
_cell.angle_alpha   90.00
_cell.angle_beta   90.00
_cell.angle_gamma   90.00
#
_symmetry.space_group_name_H-M   'P 1'
#
loop_
_entity.id
_entity.type
_entity.pdbx_description
1 polymer ?
#
loop_
_entity_poly.entity_id
_entity_poly.type
_entity_poly.pdbx_seq_one_letter_code
_entity_poly.pdbx_strand_id
1 'polypeptide(L)'
;MPKRRSALEPVPDTGVSTLDRAVAILQAVERGVSRFTQISEATALPPATAHRLIGALQEHGFLAHYGGGLGYRLGPRLLRLASEAMRELPLRDLAHPILERLV
;
A
#
# COMPACT_ATOMS: atom_id res chain seq x y z
N MET A 1 23.25 12.56 -0.46
CA MET A 1 22.99 12.57 0.17
C MET A 1 22.99 12.30 0.36
N PRO A 2 23.15 12.40 0.37
CA PRO A 2 23.07 12.08 0.80
C PRO A 2 22.96 11.76 1.18
N LYS A 3 23.11 11.66 1.27
CA LYS A 3 22.90 11.24 1.99
C LYS A 3 22.34 11.40 2.60
N ARG A 4 22.20 11.62 2.73
CA ARG A 4 21.70 11.61 3.49
C ARG A 4 21.34 10.84 4.04
N ARG A 5 21.43 10.34 4.09
CA ARG A 5 21.10 9.51 4.75
C ARG A 5 21.73 9.05 5.59
N SER A 6 22.33 9.10 5.87
CA SER A 6 22.78 8.77 6.72
C SER A 6 22.83 8.71 7.47
N ALA A 7 23.00 9.09 7.66
CA ALA A 7 22.98 9.08 8.46
C ALA A 7 22.23 8.77 8.83
N LEU A 8 21.94 8.65 8.43
CA LEU A 8 21.27 8.37 8.59
C LEU A 8 20.89 7.39 8.71
N GLU A 9 20.96 6.76 8.36
CA GLU A 9 20.60 5.94 8.38
C GLU A 9 20.54 5.01 8.27
N PRO A 10 20.69 4.72 8.49
CA PRO A 10 20.65 3.63 8.17
C PRO A 10 19.64 2.88 8.11
N VAL A 11 19.39 2.51 7.33
CA VAL A 11 18.44 1.77 7.23
C VAL A 11 18.68 0.47 7.42
N PRO A 12 18.31 -0.01 8.33
CA PRO A 12 18.66 -1.20 8.74
C PRO A 12 18.12 -2.33 8.05
N ASP A 13 17.18 -2.33 7.39
CA ASP A 13 16.64 -3.46 6.92
C ASP A 13 17.09 -3.82 5.64
N THR A 14 18.28 -3.69 5.33
CA THR A 14 18.87 -4.20 4.16
C THR A 14 18.24 -3.65 2.95
N GLY A 15 17.96 -2.40 2.95
CA GLY A 15 17.46 -1.74 1.79
C GLY A 15 15.96 -1.72 1.62
N VAL A 16 15.24 -2.31 2.54
CA VAL A 16 13.80 -2.25 2.46
C VAL A 16 13.34 -0.96 3.09
N SER A 17 12.79 -0.07 2.30
CA SER A 17 12.37 1.23 2.78
C SER A 17 10.98 1.17 3.40
N THR A 18 10.62 2.24 4.09
CA THR A 18 9.27 2.37 4.63
C THR A 18 8.24 2.34 3.50
N LEU A 19 8.57 2.97 2.39
CA LEU A 19 7.67 2.95 1.25
C LEU A 19 7.48 1.53 0.72
N ASP A 20 8.57 0.77 0.63
CA ASP A 20 8.46 -0.63 0.19
C ASP A 20 7.53 -1.42 1.08
N ARG A 21 7.64 -1.20 2.38
CA ARG A 21 6.77 -1.89 3.33
C ARG A 21 5.33 -1.48 3.18
N ALA A 22 5.09 -0.18 3.01
CA ALA A 22 3.73 0.31 2.83
C ALA A 22 3.11 -0.25 1.55
N VAL A 23 3.89 -0.29 0.48
CA VAL A 23 3.41 -0.84 -0.78
C VAL A 23 3.10 -2.33 -0.61
N ALA A 24 3.93 -3.05 0.13
CA ALA A 24 3.68 -4.47 0.37
C ALA A 24 2.33 -4.68 1.08
N ILE A 25 2.00 -3.81 2.03
CA ILE A 25 0.72 -3.88 2.71
C ILE A 25 -0.42 -3.64 1.73
N LEU A 26 -0.29 -2.61 0.90
CA LEU A 26 -1.32 -2.32 -0.09
C LEU A 26 -1.50 -3.48 -1.06
N GLN A 27 -0.41 -4.10 -1.47
CA GLN A 27 -0.48 -5.25 -2.36
C GLN A 27 -1.16 -6.43 -1.72
N ALA A 28 -0.92 -6.65 -0.43
CA ALA A 28 -1.60 -7.74 0.28
C ALA A 28 -3.11 -7.49 0.30
N VAL A 29 -3.52 -6.26 0.61
CA VAL A 29 -4.92 -5.92 0.63
C VAL A 29 -5.54 -6.05 -0.76
N GLU A 30 -4.79 -5.65 -1.78
CA GLU A 30 -5.24 -5.78 -3.16
C GLU A 30 -5.55 -7.23 -3.51
N ARG A 31 -4.77 -8.17 -2.97
CA ARG A 31 -4.99 -9.58 -3.23
C ARG A 31 -6.07 -10.20 -2.35
N GLY A 32 -6.70 -9.42 -1.50
CA GLY A 32 -7.80 -9.91 -0.68
C GLY A 32 -7.44 -10.23 0.76
N VAL A 33 -6.19 -9.96 1.17
CA VAL A 33 -5.80 -10.18 2.55
C VAL A 33 -6.36 -9.02 3.37
N SER A 34 -7.32 -9.31 4.25
CA SER A 34 -8.09 -8.24 4.87
C SER A 34 -7.94 -8.13 6.38
N ARG A 35 -7.36 -9.12 7.04
CA ARG A 35 -7.25 -9.07 8.49
C ARG A 35 -5.84 -8.70 8.91
N PHE A 36 -5.74 -8.00 10.03
CA PHE A 36 -4.45 -7.50 10.48
C PHE A 36 -3.38 -8.60 10.58
N THR A 37 -3.72 -9.70 11.23
CA THR A 37 -2.72 -10.76 11.41
C THR A 37 -2.30 -11.37 10.09
N GLN A 38 -3.23 -11.49 9.16
CA GLN A 38 -2.92 -12.02 7.85
C GLN A 38 -2.05 -11.06 7.05
N ILE A 39 -2.29 -9.77 7.18
CA ILE A 39 -1.47 -8.77 6.50
C ILE A 39 -0.05 -8.81 7.06
N SER A 40 0.07 -8.90 8.38
CA SER A 40 1.37 -8.98 9.01
C SER A 40 2.14 -10.20 8.51
N GLU A 41 1.48 -11.34 8.44
CA GLU A 41 2.12 -12.56 7.97
C GLU A 41 2.45 -12.49 6.48
N ALA A 42 1.53 -12.00 5.67
CA ALA A 42 1.73 -11.95 4.23
C ALA A 42 2.88 -11.03 3.84
N THR A 43 3.10 -9.97 4.62
CA THR A 43 4.15 -9.02 4.32
C THR A 43 5.43 -9.32 5.08
N ALA A 44 5.41 -10.29 5.98
CA ALA A 44 6.54 -10.64 6.83
C ALA A 44 6.99 -9.47 7.69
N LEU A 45 6.08 -8.58 8.03
CA LEU A 45 6.39 -7.45 8.90
C LEU A 45 6.05 -7.80 10.34
N PRO A 46 6.88 -7.35 11.28
CA PRO A 46 6.52 -7.51 12.69
C PRO A 46 5.20 -6.82 12.98
N PRO A 47 4.40 -7.35 13.91
CA PRO A 47 3.09 -6.75 14.18
C PRO A 47 3.14 -5.27 14.54
N ALA A 48 4.12 -4.84 15.31
CA ALA A 48 4.21 -3.42 15.68
C ALA A 48 4.44 -2.54 14.45
N THR A 49 5.30 -3.00 13.54
CA THR A 49 5.57 -2.26 12.32
C THR A 49 4.34 -2.24 11.43
N ALA A 50 3.68 -3.40 11.29
CA ALA A 50 2.48 -3.47 10.48
C ALA A 50 1.39 -2.55 11.04
N HIS A 51 1.24 -2.55 12.36
CA HIS A 51 0.22 -1.71 13.00
C HIS A 51 0.48 -0.23 12.72
N ARG A 52 1.74 0.19 12.84
CA ARG A 52 2.08 1.59 12.63
C ARG A 52 1.86 2.00 11.17
N LEU A 53 2.27 1.14 10.25
CA LEU A 53 2.13 1.47 8.83
C LEU A 53 0.68 1.43 8.38
N ILE A 54 -0.09 0.47 8.84
CA ILE A 54 -1.50 0.40 8.51
C ILE A 54 -2.21 1.64 9.04
N GLY A 55 -1.87 2.07 10.27
CA GLY A 55 -2.46 3.28 10.81
C GLY A 55 -2.14 4.51 9.97
N ALA A 56 -0.88 4.62 9.53
CA ALA A 56 -0.50 5.75 8.69
C ALA A 56 -1.23 5.72 7.35
N LEU A 57 -1.35 4.53 6.75
CA LEU A 57 -2.06 4.41 5.49
C LEU A 57 -3.54 4.76 5.66
N GLN A 58 -4.13 4.40 6.80
CA GLN A 58 -5.51 4.80 7.07
C GLN A 58 -5.64 6.32 7.21
N GLU A 59 -4.68 6.94 7.90
CA GLU A 59 -4.73 8.39 8.05
C GLU A 59 -4.68 9.11 6.72
N HIS A 60 -3.93 8.56 5.78
CA HIS A 60 -3.84 9.17 4.46
C HIS A 60 -4.98 8.76 3.53
N GLY A 61 -5.86 7.91 3.98
CA GLY A 61 -6.99 7.48 3.16
C GLY A 61 -6.62 6.42 2.13
N PHE A 62 -5.45 5.79 2.29
CA PHE A 62 -5.03 4.73 1.38
C PHE A 62 -5.55 3.36 1.80
N LEU A 63 -5.90 3.22 3.06
CA LEU A 63 -6.59 2.04 3.56
C LEU A 63 -7.80 2.49 4.35
N ALA A 64 -8.79 1.63 4.44
CA ALA A 64 -9.95 1.83 5.29
C ALA A 64 -10.30 0.50 5.93
N HIS A 65 -10.88 0.55 7.12
CA HIS A 65 -11.29 -0.65 7.81
C HIS A 65 -12.80 -0.66 7.90
N TYR A 66 -13.41 -1.71 7.39
CA TYR A 66 -14.86 -1.85 7.36
C TYR A 66 -15.29 -2.94 8.31
N GLY A 67 -16.40 -2.72 8.97
CA GLY A 67 -16.94 -3.71 9.88
C GLY A 67 -17.62 -4.84 9.15
N GLY A 68 -18.30 -5.70 9.90
CA GLY A 68 -19.05 -6.78 9.29
C GLY A 68 -18.18 -7.84 8.67
N GLY A 69 -16.95 -7.99 9.13
CA GLY A 69 -16.07 -9.01 8.59
C GLY A 69 -15.34 -8.65 7.32
N LEU A 70 -15.54 -7.44 6.80
CA LEU A 70 -14.86 -7.04 5.57
C LEU A 70 -13.39 -6.72 5.79
N GLY A 71 -13.05 -6.18 6.96
CA GLY A 71 -11.65 -5.90 7.28
C GLY A 71 -11.07 -4.73 6.51
N TYR A 72 -9.77 -4.81 6.24
CA TYR A 72 -9.08 -3.73 5.56
C TYR A 72 -9.28 -3.81 4.05
N ARG A 73 -9.49 -2.65 3.46
CA ARG A 73 -9.66 -2.51 2.03
C ARG A 73 -8.92 -1.28 1.57
N LEU A 74 -8.68 -1.16 0.27
CA LEU A 74 -8.10 0.05 -0.28
C LEU A 74 -9.01 1.23 0.02
N GLY A 75 -8.42 2.35 0.41
CA GLY A 75 -9.18 3.49 0.89
C GLY A 75 -9.59 4.44 -0.21
N PRO A 76 -10.48 5.38 0.13
CA PRO A 76 -11.06 6.27 -0.88
C PRO A 76 -10.04 7.23 -1.51
N ARG A 77 -9.02 7.65 -0.75
CA ARG A 77 -8.04 8.55 -1.33
C ARG A 77 -7.24 7.87 -2.42
N LEU A 78 -6.90 6.60 -2.19
CA LEU A 78 -6.18 5.84 -3.19
C LEU A 78 -7.02 5.66 -4.45
N LEU A 79 -8.32 5.39 -4.25
CA LEU A 79 -9.22 5.23 -5.38
C LEU A 79 -9.35 6.52 -6.17
N ARG A 80 -9.39 7.66 -5.48
CA ARG A 80 -9.46 8.94 -6.17
C ARG A 80 -8.19 9.24 -6.96
N LEU A 81 -7.03 8.92 -6.38
CA LEU A 81 -5.78 9.12 -7.10
C LEU A 81 -5.75 8.28 -8.37
N ALA A 82 -6.17 7.03 -8.26
CA ALA A 82 -6.20 6.15 -9.43
C ALA A 82 -7.18 6.66 -10.48
N SER A 83 -8.34 7.09 -10.04
CA SER A 83 -9.36 7.60 -10.96
C SER A 83 -8.85 8.84 -11.69
N GLU A 84 -8.22 9.73 -10.98
CA GLU A 84 -7.68 10.94 -11.58
C GLU A 84 -6.59 10.62 -12.58
N ALA A 85 -5.71 9.68 -12.22
CA ALA A 85 -4.64 9.27 -13.13
C ALA A 85 -5.21 8.67 -14.41
N MET A 86 -6.24 7.85 -14.28
CA MET A 86 -6.82 7.22 -15.46
C MET A 86 -7.48 8.23 -16.38
N ARG A 87 -8.03 9.30 -15.84
CA ARG A 87 -8.61 10.32 -16.70
C ARG A 87 -7.59 11.04 -17.55
N GLU A 88 -6.37 11.11 -17.07
CA GLU A 88 -5.32 11.83 -17.77
C GLU A 88 -4.50 10.98 -18.71
N LEU A 89 -4.67 9.67 -18.65
CA LEU A 89 -3.90 8.79 -19.52
C LEU A 89 -4.54 8.63 -20.88
N PRO A 90 -3.73 8.42 -21.93
CA PRO A 90 -4.28 8.11 -23.23
C PRO A 90 -4.86 6.72 -23.18
N LEU A 91 -6.15 6.64 -23.12
CA LEU A 91 -6.81 5.36 -22.88
C LEU A 91 -6.50 4.31 -23.92
N ARG A 92 -6.33 4.70 -25.18
CA ARG A 92 -6.01 3.73 -26.21
C ARG A 92 -4.71 3.02 -25.94
N ASP A 93 -3.74 3.75 -25.45
CA ASP A 93 -2.40 3.20 -25.33
C ASP A 93 -2.12 2.56 -23.98
N LEU A 94 -2.79 3.05 -22.93
CA LEU A 94 -2.42 2.64 -21.60
C LEU A 94 -3.51 1.95 -20.82
N ALA A 95 -4.77 2.26 -21.08
CA ALA A 95 -5.84 1.68 -20.27
C ALA A 95 -6.03 0.20 -20.53
N HIS A 96 -5.77 -0.25 -21.74
CA HIS A 96 -5.98 -1.65 -22.06
C HIS A 96 -5.14 -2.60 -21.20
N PRO A 97 -3.83 -2.37 -21.07
CA PRO A 97 -3.06 -3.22 -20.17
C PRO A 97 -3.50 -3.10 -18.72
N ILE A 98 -3.88 -1.90 -18.30
CA ILE A 98 -4.34 -1.70 -16.93
C ILE A 98 -5.59 -2.50 -16.65
N LEU A 99 -6.55 -2.43 -17.57
CA LEU A 99 -7.80 -3.14 -17.40
C LEU A 99 -7.60 -4.64 -17.39
N GLU A 100 -6.69 -5.14 -18.19
CA GLU A 100 -6.40 -6.56 -18.19
C GLU A 100 -5.87 -7.02 -16.86
N ARG A 101 -5.11 -6.19 -16.20
CA ARG A 101 -4.56 -6.56 -14.90
C ARG A 101 -5.61 -6.51 -13.79
N LEU A 102 -6.62 -5.70 -13.98
CA LEU A 102 -7.66 -5.56 -12.97
C LEU A 102 -8.74 -6.61 -13.09
N VAL A 103 -8.87 -7.19 -14.24
CA VAL A 103 -9.84 -8.23 -14.47
C VAL A 103 -9.23 -9.62 -14.25
#